data_c29445a67d7e070a03e968405bdd30b7
#
_entry.id   c29445a67d7e070a03e968405bdd30b7
#
_cell.length_a   1.000
_cell.length_b   1.000
_cell.length_c   1.000
_cell.angle_alpha   90.00
_cell.angle_beta   90.00
_cell.angle_gamma   90.00
#
_symmetry.space_group_name_H-M   'P 1'
#
loop_
_entity.id
_entity.type
_entity.pdbx_description
1 polymer ?
#
loop_
_entity_poly.entity_id
_entity_poly.type
_entity_poly.pdbx_seq_one_letter_code
_entity_poly.pdbx_strand_id
1 'polypeptide(L)'
;MKRGLLIILSGPSGVGKGTIRKYFENDERLNLAYSTSMTTRSPRQGEKDGVDYFFTTKEKFEEAIKKGELLEYAEFVGNYYGTPLNEVERLRNEGKNVLLEIEVQGATQVQKRCPDALSIFIIPPSMDELERRIRGRRSEPEEIIQQRLAKASHEMKMITNY
;
A
#
# COMPACT_ATOMS: atom_id res chain seq x y z
N MET A 1 -6.43 -26.31 -6.76
CA MET A 1 -5.55 -25.52 -5.87
C MET A 1 -6.40 -24.52 -5.10
N LYS A 2 -6.18 -24.43 -3.81
CA LYS A 2 -6.92 -23.49 -2.97
C LYS A 2 -6.49 -22.05 -3.30
N ARG A 3 -7.47 -21.14 -3.42
CA ARG A 3 -7.21 -19.73 -3.64
C ARG A 3 -6.45 -19.13 -2.47
N GLY A 4 -5.40 -18.34 -2.76
CA GLY A 4 -4.60 -17.70 -1.73
C GLY A 4 -5.33 -16.54 -1.03
N LEU A 5 -4.81 -16.14 0.12
CA LEU A 5 -5.35 -15.02 0.88
C LEU A 5 -4.99 -13.68 0.23
N LEU A 6 -5.81 -12.69 0.49
CA LEU A 6 -5.46 -11.28 0.27
C LEU A 6 -5.19 -10.68 1.65
N ILE A 7 -3.99 -10.15 1.83
CA ILE A 7 -3.54 -9.61 3.12
C ILE A 7 -3.24 -8.12 2.95
N ILE A 8 -3.86 -7.29 3.76
CA ILE A 8 -3.63 -5.85 3.79
C ILE A 8 -2.77 -5.54 5.01
N LEU A 9 -1.59 -4.97 4.77
CA LEU A 9 -0.71 -4.48 5.82
C LEU A 9 -0.75 -2.95 5.78
N SER A 10 -1.34 -2.34 6.78
CA SER A 10 -1.55 -0.90 6.82
C SER A 10 -1.15 -0.33 8.18
N GLY A 11 -1.28 0.97 8.34
CA GLY A 11 -0.91 1.69 9.55
C GLY A 11 -0.58 3.13 9.21
N PRO A 12 -0.37 3.97 10.21
CA PRO A 12 -0.06 5.38 9.97
C PRO A 12 1.27 5.56 9.26
N SER A 13 1.39 6.63 8.49
CA SER A 13 2.65 7.02 7.84
C SER A 13 3.77 7.09 8.87
N GLY A 14 4.93 6.52 8.56
CA GLY A 14 6.09 6.51 9.45
C GLY A 14 6.12 5.42 10.51
N VAL A 15 5.11 4.55 10.57
CA VAL A 15 5.05 3.49 11.60
C VAL A 15 6.08 2.38 11.39
N GLY A 16 6.61 2.23 10.17
CA GLY A 16 7.62 1.22 9.87
C GLY A 16 7.09 -0.04 9.19
N LYS A 17 6.06 0.08 8.37
CA LYS A 17 5.49 -1.05 7.61
C LYS A 17 6.55 -1.81 6.81
N GLY A 18 7.37 -1.08 6.05
CA GLY A 18 8.41 -1.69 5.22
C GLY A 18 9.49 -2.39 6.05
N THR A 19 9.83 -1.83 7.20
CA THR A 19 10.80 -2.44 8.11
C THR A 19 10.28 -3.77 8.65
N ILE A 20 9.02 -3.81 9.06
CA ILE A 20 8.38 -5.04 9.55
C ILE A 20 8.29 -6.09 8.45
N ARG A 21 7.88 -5.68 7.24
CA ARG A 21 7.79 -6.59 6.09
C ARG A 21 9.10 -7.32 5.82
N LYS A 22 10.24 -6.66 5.96
CA LYS A 22 11.56 -7.25 5.71
C LYS A 22 11.86 -8.47 6.57
N TYR A 23 11.23 -8.59 7.74
CA TYR A 23 11.45 -9.72 8.63
C TYR A 23 10.79 -11.01 8.14
N PHE A 24 9.78 -10.92 7.29
CA PHE A 24 9.04 -12.11 6.85
C PHE A 24 8.87 -12.24 5.34
N GLU A 25 9.26 -11.23 4.55
CA GLU A 25 8.98 -11.20 3.11
C GLU A 25 9.55 -12.39 2.33
N ASN A 26 10.62 -12.98 2.82
CA ASN A 26 11.28 -14.13 2.19
C ASN A 26 11.01 -15.45 2.90
N ASP A 27 10.06 -15.50 3.82
CA ASP A 27 9.72 -16.74 4.51
C ASP A 27 8.83 -17.61 3.62
N GLU A 28 9.43 -18.67 3.08
CA GLU A 28 8.78 -19.58 2.13
C GLU A 28 7.51 -20.24 2.69
N ARG A 29 7.42 -20.39 4.00
CA ARG A 29 6.25 -21.00 4.65
C ARG A 29 4.98 -20.18 4.44
N LEU A 30 5.13 -18.88 4.24
CA LEU A 30 4.00 -17.96 4.07
C LEU A 30 3.48 -17.91 2.63
N ASN A 31 4.28 -18.38 1.68
CA ASN A 31 3.93 -18.36 0.25
C ASN A 31 3.42 -17.00 -0.21
N LEU A 32 4.13 -15.93 0.17
CA LEU A 32 3.76 -14.56 -0.13
C LEU A 32 4.09 -14.17 -1.58
N ALA A 33 3.23 -13.37 -2.16
CA ALA A 33 3.47 -12.69 -3.43
C ALA A 33 3.09 -11.22 -3.28
N TYR A 34 3.73 -10.37 -4.09
CA TYR A 34 3.52 -8.93 -4.09
C TYR A 34 2.99 -8.51 -5.44
N SER A 35 1.91 -7.75 -5.45
CA SER A 35 1.33 -7.24 -6.68
C SER A 35 2.16 -6.04 -7.17
N THR A 36 2.46 -6.03 -8.47
CA THR A 36 3.09 -4.88 -9.10
C THR A 36 2.06 -3.78 -9.30
N SER A 37 2.32 -2.61 -8.73
CA SER A 37 1.41 -1.46 -8.82
C SER A 37 1.51 -0.75 -10.17
N MET A 38 0.43 -0.09 -10.57
CA MET A 38 0.37 0.76 -11.74
C MET A 38 0.61 2.22 -11.33
N THR A 39 1.33 2.99 -12.14
CA THR A 39 1.57 4.41 -11.88
C THR A 39 1.67 5.23 -13.15
N THR A 40 1.28 6.50 -13.04
CA THR A 40 1.45 7.49 -14.11
C THR A 40 2.78 8.24 -14.00
N ARG A 41 3.53 8.01 -12.93
CA ARG A 41 4.87 8.58 -12.76
C ARG A 41 5.83 7.98 -13.80
N SER A 42 6.69 8.82 -14.35
CA SER A 42 7.73 8.34 -15.26
C SER A 42 8.72 7.44 -14.54
N PRO A 43 9.25 6.40 -15.20
CA PRO A 43 10.27 5.54 -14.61
C PRO A 43 11.51 6.32 -14.16
N ARG A 44 12.06 5.94 -13.03
CA ARG A 44 13.37 6.43 -12.57
C ARG A 44 14.45 5.55 -13.17
N GLN A 45 15.70 6.04 -13.10
CA GLN A 45 16.84 5.26 -13.57
C GLN A 45 16.86 3.90 -12.86
N GLY A 46 16.98 2.83 -13.65
CA GLY A 46 17.04 1.46 -13.14
C GLY A 46 15.68 0.80 -12.92
N GLU A 47 14.58 1.54 -12.97
CA GLU A 47 13.25 0.94 -12.85
C GLU A 47 12.82 0.29 -14.17
N LYS A 48 12.14 -0.86 -14.06
CA LYS A 48 11.67 -1.64 -15.21
C LYS A 48 10.17 -1.78 -15.20
N ASP A 49 9.56 -1.57 -16.37
CA ASP A 49 8.14 -1.79 -16.57
C ASP A 49 7.76 -3.25 -16.33
N GLY A 50 6.67 -3.46 -15.61
CA GLY A 50 6.19 -4.79 -15.26
C GLY A 50 6.91 -5.43 -14.08
N VAL A 51 7.97 -4.80 -13.57
CA VAL A 51 8.76 -5.29 -12.42
C VAL A 51 8.59 -4.36 -11.23
N ASP A 52 9.06 -3.10 -11.37
CA ASP A 52 8.93 -2.10 -10.29
C ASP A 52 7.53 -1.52 -10.26
N TYR A 53 7.01 -1.20 -11.44
CA TYR A 53 5.65 -0.71 -11.66
C TYR A 53 5.18 -1.11 -13.05
N PHE A 54 3.87 -1.07 -13.27
CA PHE A 54 3.29 -0.97 -14.61
C PHE A 54 3.16 0.53 -14.89
N PHE A 55 4.05 1.07 -15.70
CA PHE A 55 4.07 2.49 -16.05
C PHE A 55 3.04 2.76 -17.15
N THR A 56 2.19 3.75 -16.95
CA THR A 56 1.11 4.06 -17.90
C THR A 56 0.89 5.56 -18.00
N THR A 57 -0.01 5.96 -18.91
CA THR A 57 -0.42 7.35 -19.05
C THR A 57 -1.57 7.67 -18.10
N LYS A 58 -1.77 8.97 -17.85
CA LYS A 58 -2.89 9.43 -17.03
C LYS A 58 -4.23 9.00 -17.62
N GLU A 59 -4.37 9.11 -18.93
CA GLU A 59 -5.59 8.75 -19.67
C GLU A 59 -5.92 7.26 -19.50
N LYS A 60 -4.93 6.40 -19.65
CA LYS A 60 -5.10 4.95 -19.48
C LYS A 60 -5.41 4.58 -18.04
N PHE A 61 -4.80 5.29 -17.08
CA PHE A 61 -5.07 5.07 -15.67
C PHE A 61 -6.51 5.44 -15.33
N GLU A 62 -6.96 6.59 -15.79
CA GLU A 62 -8.34 7.05 -15.58
C GLU A 62 -9.36 6.10 -16.24
N GLU A 63 -9.03 5.56 -17.39
CA GLU A 63 -9.85 4.55 -18.05
C GLU A 63 -9.94 3.28 -17.20
N ALA A 64 -8.83 2.83 -16.64
CA ALA A 64 -8.80 1.67 -15.73
C ALA A 64 -9.68 1.89 -14.50
N ILE A 65 -9.69 3.10 -13.94
CA ILE A 65 -10.57 3.45 -12.83
C ILE A 65 -12.03 3.29 -13.26
N LYS A 66 -12.40 3.84 -14.39
CA LYS A 66 -13.79 3.79 -14.89
C LYS A 66 -14.26 2.37 -15.15
N LYS A 67 -13.38 1.50 -15.62
CA LYS A 67 -13.68 0.10 -15.89
C LYS A 67 -13.65 -0.80 -14.65
N GLY A 68 -13.28 -0.25 -13.49
CA GLY A 68 -13.18 -1.04 -12.25
C GLY A 68 -12.00 -2.01 -12.24
N GLU A 69 -10.96 -1.75 -13.01
CA GLU A 69 -9.79 -2.63 -13.14
C GLU A 69 -8.77 -2.46 -12.01
N LEU A 70 -8.94 -1.44 -11.16
CA LEU A 70 -8.06 -1.19 -10.03
C LEU A 70 -8.74 -1.57 -8.72
N LEU A 71 -8.03 -2.35 -7.91
CA LEU A 71 -8.49 -2.76 -6.58
C LEU A 71 -8.52 -1.58 -5.62
N GLU A 72 -7.52 -0.71 -5.71
CA GLU A 72 -7.44 0.56 -5.00
C GLU A 72 -6.59 1.52 -5.83
N TYR A 73 -6.74 2.81 -5.58
CA TYR A 73 -5.88 3.82 -6.20
C TYR A 73 -5.85 5.08 -5.34
N ALA A 74 -4.78 5.86 -5.53
CA ALA A 74 -4.61 7.15 -4.87
C ALA A 74 -3.77 8.08 -5.74
N GLU A 75 -3.91 9.38 -5.51
CA GLU A 75 -3.06 10.39 -6.13
C GLU A 75 -2.04 10.86 -5.11
N PHE A 76 -0.78 10.98 -5.54
CA PHE A 76 0.31 11.47 -4.70
C PHE A 76 1.25 12.32 -5.55
N VAL A 77 1.43 13.58 -5.15
CA VAL A 77 2.34 14.55 -5.83
C VAL A 77 2.10 14.58 -7.36
N GLY A 78 0.83 14.69 -7.75
CA GLY A 78 0.44 14.84 -9.16
C GLY A 78 0.44 13.55 -9.97
N ASN A 79 0.75 12.41 -9.39
CA ASN A 79 0.73 11.13 -10.06
C ASN A 79 -0.27 10.16 -9.41
N TYR A 80 -0.81 9.27 -10.21
CA TYR A 80 -1.67 8.19 -9.74
C TYR A 80 -0.84 6.94 -9.43
N TYR A 81 -1.29 6.22 -8.42
CA TYR A 81 -0.76 4.92 -8.03
C TYR A 81 -1.94 4.00 -7.73
N GLY A 82 -1.88 2.77 -8.19
CA GLY A 82 -2.97 1.84 -7.94
C GLY A 82 -2.57 0.39 -8.07
N THR A 83 -3.42 -0.48 -7.56
CA THR A 83 -3.21 -1.93 -7.59
C THR A 83 -4.14 -2.55 -8.63
N PRO A 84 -3.60 -3.15 -9.70
CA PRO A 84 -4.42 -3.83 -10.70
C PRO A 84 -5.13 -5.04 -10.12
N LEU A 85 -6.45 -5.10 -10.27
CA LEU A 85 -7.26 -6.20 -9.77
C LEU A 85 -6.86 -7.54 -10.41
N ASN A 86 -6.64 -7.54 -11.71
CA ASN A 86 -6.29 -8.77 -12.45
C ASN A 86 -4.99 -9.40 -11.96
N GLU A 87 -4.00 -8.58 -11.59
CA GLU A 87 -2.72 -9.07 -11.09
C GLU A 87 -2.90 -9.77 -9.74
N VAL A 88 -3.68 -9.17 -8.85
CA VAL A 88 -4.00 -9.76 -7.54
C VAL A 88 -4.78 -11.06 -7.70
N GLU A 89 -5.78 -11.07 -8.56
CA GLU A 89 -6.59 -12.27 -8.82
C GLU A 89 -5.76 -13.41 -9.42
N ARG A 90 -4.88 -13.10 -10.35
CA ARG A 90 -3.98 -14.08 -10.96
C ARG A 90 -3.13 -14.77 -9.90
N LEU A 91 -2.50 -13.98 -9.03
CA LEU A 91 -1.62 -14.50 -7.98
C LEU A 91 -2.40 -15.36 -6.97
N ARG A 92 -3.57 -14.91 -6.55
CA ARG A 92 -4.41 -15.66 -5.62
C ARG A 92 -4.88 -16.98 -6.23
N ASN A 93 -5.23 -16.97 -7.51
CA ASN A 93 -5.67 -18.19 -8.20
C ASN A 93 -4.53 -19.21 -8.37
N GLU A 94 -3.27 -18.74 -8.36
CA GLU A 94 -2.11 -19.62 -8.31
C GLU A 94 -1.84 -20.19 -6.91
N GLY A 95 -2.68 -19.85 -5.92
CA GLY A 95 -2.54 -20.30 -4.55
C GLY A 95 -1.61 -19.46 -3.69
N LYS A 96 -1.13 -18.33 -4.21
CA LYS A 96 -0.24 -17.45 -3.47
C LYS A 96 -1.02 -16.51 -2.57
N ASN A 97 -0.44 -16.20 -1.42
CA ASN A 97 -0.99 -15.20 -0.49
C ASN A 97 -0.46 -13.83 -0.89
N VAL A 98 -1.35 -12.96 -1.33
CA VAL A 98 -0.96 -11.63 -1.84
C VAL A 98 -0.94 -10.64 -0.70
N LEU A 99 0.22 -10.00 -0.50
CA LEU A 99 0.39 -8.94 0.50
C LEU A 99 0.34 -7.58 -0.18
N LEU A 100 -0.54 -6.73 0.31
CA LEU A 100 -0.63 -5.33 -0.07
C LEU A 100 -0.16 -4.48 1.10
N GLU A 101 0.98 -3.82 0.94
CA GLU A 101 1.49 -2.82 1.88
C GLU A 101 1.01 -1.47 1.41
N ILE A 102 -0.11 -1.00 1.95
CA ILE A 102 -0.79 0.19 1.46
C ILE A 102 -1.19 1.12 2.61
N GLU A 103 -1.42 2.38 2.28
CA GLU A 103 -1.91 3.36 3.22
C GLU A 103 -3.37 3.08 3.60
N VAL A 104 -3.80 3.66 4.72
CA VAL A 104 -5.15 3.47 5.27
C VAL A 104 -6.25 3.77 4.23
N GLN A 105 -6.06 4.80 3.43
CA GLN A 105 -7.03 5.19 2.39
C GLN A 105 -7.21 4.08 1.35
N GLY A 106 -6.12 3.50 0.88
CA GLY A 106 -6.15 2.37 -0.05
C GLY A 106 -6.74 1.12 0.60
N ALA A 107 -6.38 0.87 1.86
CA ALA A 107 -6.92 -0.26 2.62
C ALA A 107 -8.45 -0.22 2.71
N THR A 108 -9.02 0.96 2.94
CA THR A 108 -10.46 1.14 2.99
C THR A 108 -11.14 0.73 1.68
N GLN A 109 -10.55 1.11 0.55
CA GLN A 109 -11.07 0.72 -0.77
C GLN A 109 -11.03 -0.80 -0.96
N VAL A 110 -9.91 -1.44 -0.60
CA VAL A 110 -9.75 -2.89 -0.73
C VAL A 110 -10.75 -3.63 0.16
N GLN A 111 -10.93 -3.19 1.40
CA GLN A 111 -11.87 -3.82 2.34
C GLN A 111 -13.31 -3.81 1.82
N LYS A 112 -13.71 -2.75 1.12
CA LYS A 112 -15.05 -2.65 0.53
C LYS A 112 -15.24 -3.63 -0.62
N ARG A 113 -14.22 -3.83 -1.44
CA ARG A 113 -14.30 -4.71 -2.62
C ARG A 113 -14.02 -6.17 -2.28
N CYS A 114 -13.19 -6.42 -1.27
CA CYS A 114 -12.78 -7.76 -0.85
C CYS A 114 -12.98 -7.91 0.65
N PRO A 115 -14.24 -8.13 1.10
CA PRO A 115 -14.53 -8.26 2.53
C PRO A 115 -13.84 -9.46 3.19
N ASP A 116 -13.38 -10.43 2.40
CA ASP A 116 -12.65 -11.61 2.88
C ASP A 116 -11.16 -11.34 3.12
N ALA A 117 -10.67 -10.15 2.80
CA ALA A 117 -9.27 -9.79 3.00
C ALA A 117 -8.91 -9.79 4.49
N LEU A 118 -7.72 -10.32 4.81
CA LEU A 118 -7.16 -10.24 6.15
C LEU A 118 -6.50 -8.87 6.30
N SER A 119 -7.02 -8.05 7.19
CA SER A 119 -6.52 -6.70 7.41
C SER A 119 -5.70 -6.63 8.69
N ILE A 120 -4.46 -6.15 8.57
CA ILE A 120 -3.54 -5.97 9.70
C ILE A 120 -3.18 -4.50 9.79
N PHE A 121 -3.41 -3.92 10.95
CA PHE A 121 -3.06 -2.52 11.23
C PHE A 121 -1.89 -2.47 12.19
N ILE A 122 -0.77 -1.89 11.76
CA ILE A 122 0.41 -1.72 12.59
C ILE A 122 0.27 -0.42 13.37
N ILE A 123 0.42 -0.51 14.69
CA ILE A 123 0.37 0.65 15.57
C ILE A 123 1.77 0.96 16.11
N PRO A 124 2.10 2.24 16.33
CA PRO A 124 3.34 2.58 17.02
C PRO A 124 3.20 2.32 18.51
N PRO A 125 4.32 2.16 19.24
CA PRO A 125 4.26 2.02 20.71
C PRO A 125 3.60 3.22 21.39
N SER A 126 3.74 4.42 20.81
CA SER A 126 3.10 5.66 21.26
C SER A 126 3.09 6.66 20.12
N MET A 127 2.27 7.71 20.24
CA MET A 127 2.27 8.81 19.27
C MET A 127 3.57 9.60 19.36
N ASP A 128 4.19 9.70 20.53
CA ASP A 128 5.49 10.36 20.69
C ASP A 128 6.58 9.64 19.93
N GLU A 129 6.59 8.30 19.97
CA GLU A 129 7.54 7.50 19.18
C GLU A 129 7.32 7.68 17.69
N LEU A 130 6.06 7.75 17.26
CA LEU A 130 5.74 8.00 15.85
C LEU A 130 6.24 9.38 15.40
N GLU A 131 6.03 10.41 16.23
CA GLU A 131 6.56 11.74 15.97
C GLU A 131 8.07 11.72 15.85
N ARG A 132 8.76 11.05 16.77
CA ARG A 132 10.22 10.89 16.71
C ARG A 132 10.67 10.28 15.40
N ARG A 133 9.99 9.24 14.93
CA ARG A 133 10.31 8.58 13.65
C ARG A 133 10.08 9.48 12.46
N ILE A 134 9.00 10.24 12.46
CA ILE A 134 8.70 11.19 11.38
C ILE A 134 9.76 12.31 11.35
N ARG A 135 10.15 12.85 12.51
CA ARG A 135 11.15 13.92 12.60
C ARG A 135 12.58 13.43 12.31
N GLY A 136 12.90 12.20 12.68
CA GLY A 136 14.28 11.68 12.62
C GLY A 136 14.78 11.28 11.24
N ARG A 137 13.90 11.15 10.26
CA ARG A 137 14.28 10.62 8.94
C ARG A 137 14.66 11.68 7.92
N ARG A 138 14.29 12.94 8.11
CA ARG A 138 14.45 13.99 7.09
C ARG A 138 14.55 15.38 7.71
N SER A 139 15.31 16.25 7.02
CA SER A 139 15.35 17.69 7.32
C SER A 139 14.18 18.39 6.65
N GLU A 140 12.95 17.96 6.92
CA GLU A 140 11.76 18.61 6.38
C GLU A 140 11.40 19.86 7.21
N PRO A 141 10.81 20.89 6.57
CA PRO A 141 10.28 22.03 7.31
C PRO A 141 9.25 21.59 8.35
N GLU A 142 9.21 22.31 9.47
CA GLU A 142 8.26 22.01 10.56
C GLU A 142 6.82 21.93 10.08
N GLU A 143 6.44 22.78 9.12
CA GLU A 143 5.11 22.78 8.53
C GLU A 143 4.75 21.43 7.89
N ILE A 144 5.69 20.84 7.16
CA ILE A 144 5.50 19.53 6.52
C ILE A 144 5.41 18.43 7.58
N ILE A 145 6.22 18.52 8.63
CA ILE A 145 6.19 17.57 9.75
C ILE A 145 4.83 17.62 10.43
N GLN A 146 4.29 18.81 10.67
CA GLN A 146 2.97 18.96 11.28
C GLN A 146 1.85 18.38 10.41
N GLN A 147 1.94 18.54 9.09
CA GLN A 147 0.98 17.93 8.15
C GLN A 147 1.04 16.40 8.23
N ARG A 148 2.24 15.83 8.30
CA ARG A 148 2.42 14.38 8.42
C ARG A 148 1.89 13.84 9.74
N LEU A 149 2.10 14.56 10.82
CA LEU A 149 1.58 14.19 12.14
C LEU A 149 0.06 14.25 12.20
N ALA A 150 -0.54 15.29 11.60
CA ALA A 150 -1.99 15.40 11.52
C ALA A 150 -2.60 14.25 10.72
N LYS A 151 -1.96 13.88 9.59
CA LYS A 151 -2.37 12.75 8.77
C LYS A 151 -2.29 11.44 9.57
N ALA A 152 -1.17 11.21 10.27
CA ALA A 152 -0.97 10.02 11.07
C ALA A 152 -2.02 9.90 12.20
N SER A 153 -2.33 11.01 12.86
CA SER A 153 -3.36 11.05 13.89
C SER A 153 -4.73 10.68 13.33
N HIS A 154 -5.06 11.18 12.14
CA HIS A 154 -6.31 10.82 11.46
C HIS A 154 -6.33 9.35 11.08
N GLU A 155 -5.22 8.83 10.55
CA GLU A 155 -5.10 7.43 10.16
C GLU A 155 -5.24 6.47 11.35
N MET A 156 -4.74 6.85 12.53
CA MET A 156 -4.88 6.05 13.75
C MET A 156 -6.34 5.84 14.15
N LYS A 157 -7.23 6.77 13.83
CA LYS A 157 -8.66 6.64 14.12
C LYS A 157 -9.33 5.55 13.30
N MET A 158 -8.71 5.13 12.22
CA MET A 158 -9.25 4.10 11.32
C MET A 158 -9.00 2.68 11.82
N ILE A 159 -8.28 2.51 12.93
CA ILE A 159 -7.95 1.20 13.51
C ILE A 159 -9.18 0.33 13.76
N THR A 160 -10.31 0.94 14.08
CA THR A 160 -11.57 0.21 14.34
C THR A 160 -12.12 -0.53 13.13
N ASN A 161 -11.61 -0.23 11.94
CA ASN A 161 -12.03 -0.89 10.68
C ASN A 161 -11.25 -2.17 10.38
N TYR A 162 -10.34 -2.55 11.26
CA TYR A 162 -9.43 -3.68 11.07
C TYR A 162 -9.75 -4.84 12.00
#